data_98abe6ca704eca07cf195534aed8b39e
#
_entry.id   98abe6ca704eca07cf195534aed8b39e
#
_cell.length_a   1.000
_cell.length_b   1.000
_cell.length_c   1.000
_cell.angle_alpha   90.00
_cell.angle_beta   90.00
_cell.angle_gamma   90.00
#
_symmetry.space_group_name_H-M   'P 1'
#
loop_
_entity.id
_entity.type
_entity.pdbx_description
1 polymer ?
#
loop_
_entity_poly.entity_id
_entity_poly.type
_entity_poly.pdbx_seq_one_letter_code
_entity_poly.pdbx_strand_id
1 'polypeptide(L)'
;MELTHKITQAIRDVHDFPKEGIVFKDITPIMMDAGLSNEILEALANQFRSENLQGIAGIESRGFLFGFPLAMALGVPFIMIRKKGKLPYEKISYAYELEYGSAVIEMHSDALKPEIGRASCRERV
;
A
#
# COMPACT_ATOMS: atom_id res chain seq x y z
N MET A 1 -6.99 -3.36 24.74
CA MET A 1 -5.77 -3.84 24.09
C MET A 1 -5.31 -2.81 23.07
N GLU A 2 -4.05 -2.47 23.14
CA GLU A 2 -3.47 -1.48 22.23
C GLU A 2 -3.49 -1.97 20.78
N LEU A 3 -3.67 -1.04 19.84
CA LEU A 3 -3.78 -1.39 18.42
C LEU A 3 -2.54 -2.14 17.92
N THR A 4 -1.34 -1.67 18.26
CA THR A 4 -0.11 -2.34 17.84
C THR A 4 -0.09 -3.79 18.28
N HIS A 5 -0.54 -4.06 19.50
CA HIS A 5 -0.61 -5.42 20.02
C HIS A 5 -1.62 -6.28 19.27
N LYS A 6 -2.78 -5.70 18.95
CA LYS A 6 -3.80 -6.40 18.17
C LYS A 6 -3.27 -6.79 16.79
N ILE A 7 -2.57 -5.88 16.16
CA ILE A 7 -1.97 -6.12 14.85
C ILE A 7 -0.94 -7.24 14.93
N THR A 8 -0.05 -7.16 15.92
CA THR A 8 0.99 -8.17 16.10
C THR A 8 0.41 -9.55 16.32
N GLN A 9 -0.66 -9.64 17.12
CA GLN A 9 -1.30 -10.93 17.36
C GLN A 9 -2.06 -11.47 16.15
N ALA A 10 -2.52 -10.59 15.27
CA ALA A 10 -3.27 -11.02 14.10
C ALA A 10 -2.37 -11.52 12.97
N ILE A 11 -1.13 -11.05 12.92
CA ILE A 11 -0.18 -11.47 11.88
C ILE A 11 0.16 -12.94 12.09
N ARG A 12 0.06 -13.73 11.02
CA ARG A 12 0.33 -15.16 11.07
C ARG A 12 1.72 -15.46 10.52
N ASP A 13 2.49 -16.23 11.27
CA ASP A 13 3.79 -16.69 10.79
C ASP A 13 3.60 -17.96 9.96
N VAL A 14 4.10 -17.94 8.74
CA VAL A 14 4.09 -19.10 7.86
C VAL A 14 5.54 -19.52 7.63
N HIS A 15 5.90 -20.63 8.24
CA HIS A 15 7.28 -21.12 8.16
C HIS A 15 7.55 -21.75 6.80
N ASP A 16 8.78 -21.57 6.32
CA ASP A 16 9.25 -22.16 5.07
C ASP A 16 8.41 -21.74 3.86
N PHE A 17 8.08 -20.46 3.80
CA PHE A 17 7.35 -19.89 2.68
C PHE A 17 8.01 -18.56 2.25
N PRO A 18 8.19 -18.33 0.96
CA PRO A 18 7.91 -19.20 -0.19
C PRO A 18 8.89 -20.35 -0.35
N LYS A 19 9.92 -20.38 0.46
CA LYS A 19 10.90 -21.48 0.43
C LYS A 19 11.47 -21.71 1.82
N GLU A 20 12.17 -22.84 1.98
CA GLU A 20 12.75 -23.26 3.24
C GLU A 20 13.64 -22.16 3.84
N GLY A 21 13.55 -21.99 5.16
CA GLY A 21 14.36 -21.04 5.91
C GLY A 21 13.75 -19.66 6.02
N ILE A 22 12.64 -19.39 5.36
CA ILE A 22 11.97 -18.09 5.40
C ILE A 22 10.71 -18.19 6.23
N VAL A 23 10.54 -17.25 7.16
CA VAL A 23 9.30 -17.09 7.91
C VAL A 23 8.54 -15.94 7.29
N PHE A 24 7.44 -16.27 6.62
CA PHE A 24 6.60 -15.28 5.95
C PHE A 24 5.58 -14.72 6.92
N LYS A 25 5.46 -13.40 6.95
CA LYS A 25 4.47 -12.72 7.79
C LYS A 25 3.20 -12.50 6.99
N ASP A 26 2.18 -13.29 7.28
CA ASP A 26 0.91 -13.25 6.56
C ASP A 26 -0.06 -12.28 7.25
N ILE A 27 -0.45 -11.23 6.55
CA ILE A 27 -1.37 -10.21 7.06
C ILE A 27 -2.83 -10.51 6.73
N THR A 28 -3.10 -11.62 6.04
CA THR A 28 -4.46 -11.97 5.65
C THR A 28 -5.45 -11.95 6.83
N PRO A 29 -5.08 -12.46 8.01
CA PRO A 29 -6.01 -12.43 9.14
C PRO A 29 -6.46 -11.02 9.54
N ILE A 30 -5.65 -10.00 9.29
CA ILE A 30 -6.03 -8.62 9.57
C ILE A 30 -7.22 -8.21 8.70
N MET A 31 -7.17 -8.55 7.41
CA MET A 31 -8.23 -8.19 6.47
C MET A 31 -9.50 -9.01 6.68
N MET A 32 -9.37 -10.14 7.33
CA MET A 32 -10.52 -10.98 7.68
C MET A 32 -11.24 -10.49 8.95
N ASP A 33 -10.64 -9.55 9.65
CA ASP A 33 -11.19 -8.95 10.87
C ASP A 33 -11.60 -7.50 10.56
N ALA A 34 -12.88 -7.31 10.27
CA ALA A 34 -13.39 -5.99 9.88
C ALA A 34 -13.17 -4.94 10.96
N GLY A 35 -13.34 -5.31 12.22
CA GLY A 35 -13.14 -4.39 13.33
C GLY A 35 -11.69 -3.91 13.42
N LEU A 36 -10.74 -4.85 13.33
CA LEU A 36 -9.33 -4.51 13.36
C LEU A 36 -8.92 -3.69 12.15
N SER A 37 -9.41 -4.06 10.97
CA SER A 37 -9.14 -3.30 9.74
C SER A 37 -9.62 -1.87 9.86
N ASN A 38 -10.82 -1.65 10.43
CA ASN A 38 -11.34 -0.32 10.64
C ASN A 38 -10.51 0.48 11.64
N GLU A 39 -10.04 -0.16 12.71
CA GLU A 39 -9.17 0.52 13.68
C GLU A 39 -7.87 0.97 13.02
N ILE A 40 -7.29 0.12 12.17
CA ILE A 40 -6.07 0.47 11.44
C ILE A 40 -6.33 1.65 10.51
N LEU A 41 -7.42 1.59 9.76
CA LEU A 41 -7.77 2.67 8.83
C LEU A 41 -7.99 3.99 9.57
N GLU A 42 -8.70 3.96 10.68
CA GLU A 42 -8.93 5.16 11.50
C GLU A 42 -7.61 5.74 12.02
N ALA A 43 -6.71 4.88 12.49
CA ALA A 43 -5.41 5.34 12.98
C ALA A 43 -4.60 6.00 11.87
N LEU A 44 -4.59 5.40 10.67
CA LEU A 44 -3.89 5.97 9.54
C LEU A 44 -4.52 7.29 9.09
N ALA A 45 -5.85 7.33 8.99
CA ALA A 45 -6.55 8.55 8.59
C ALA A 45 -6.29 9.68 9.57
N ASN A 46 -6.33 9.40 10.86
CA ASN A 46 -6.07 10.40 11.88
C ASN A 46 -4.64 10.94 11.80
N GLN A 47 -3.70 10.07 11.50
CA GLN A 47 -2.29 10.47 11.36
C GLN A 47 -2.09 11.46 10.20
N PHE A 48 -2.84 11.30 9.12
CA PHE A 48 -2.61 12.07 7.90
C PHE A 48 -3.60 13.21 7.66
N ARG A 49 -4.68 13.31 8.44
CA ARG A 49 -5.69 14.35 8.21
C ARG A 49 -5.13 15.78 8.24
N SER A 50 -4.16 16.04 9.10
CA SER A 50 -3.55 17.35 9.22
C SER A 50 -2.47 17.63 8.18
N GLU A 51 -2.13 16.65 7.36
CA GLU A 51 -1.05 16.78 6.40
C GLU A 51 -1.47 17.45 5.09
N ASN A 52 -2.77 17.67 4.89
CA ASN A 52 -3.31 18.24 3.66
C ASN A 52 -2.84 17.51 2.40
N LEU A 53 -2.91 16.19 2.43
CA LEU A 53 -2.51 15.38 1.30
C LEU A 53 -3.50 15.56 0.16
N GLN A 54 -2.99 15.61 -1.06
CA GLN A 54 -3.81 15.77 -2.27
C GLN A 54 -3.96 14.47 -3.05
N GLY A 55 -3.31 13.42 -2.61
CA GLY A 55 -3.42 12.10 -3.22
C GLY A 55 -2.69 11.06 -2.39
N ILE A 56 -3.06 9.83 -2.59
CA ILE A 56 -2.40 8.66 -1.99
C ILE A 56 -1.98 7.76 -3.13
N ALA A 57 -0.74 7.33 -3.15
CA ALA A 57 -0.25 6.37 -4.13
C ALA A 57 0.01 5.04 -3.44
N GLY A 58 -0.33 3.96 -4.10
CA GLY A 58 -0.07 2.63 -3.59
C GLY A 58 0.48 1.72 -4.68
N ILE A 59 1.46 0.92 -4.32
CA ILE A 59 2.08 -0.04 -5.24
C ILE A 59 1.40 -1.40 -5.06
N GLU A 60 1.05 -2.04 -6.17
CA GLU A 60 0.40 -3.34 -6.12
C GLU A 60 1.27 -4.37 -5.40
N SER A 61 0.70 -5.29 -4.65
CA SER A 61 -0.74 -5.29 -4.41
C SER A 61 -1.05 -4.88 -2.99
N ARG A 62 -0.12 -5.04 -2.07
CA ARG A 62 -0.34 -4.71 -0.66
C ARG A 62 -0.65 -3.23 -0.44
N GLY A 63 -0.02 -2.36 -1.20
CA GLY A 63 -0.30 -0.94 -1.11
C GLY A 63 -1.74 -0.59 -1.44
N PHE A 64 -2.41 -1.39 -2.26
CA PHE A 64 -3.81 -1.18 -2.60
C PHE A 64 -4.73 -1.48 -1.43
N LEU A 65 -4.37 -2.48 -0.61
CA LEU A 65 -5.24 -2.93 0.48
C LEU A 65 -5.49 -1.82 1.51
N PHE A 66 -4.50 -1.00 1.75
CA PHE A 66 -4.62 0.09 2.73
C PHE A 66 -4.69 1.45 2.04
N GLY A 67 -4.05 1.61 0.89
CA GLY A 67 -3.97 2.88 0.20
C GLY A 67 -5.30 3.39 -0.30
N PHE A 68 -6.07 2.55 -0.98
CA PHE A 68 -7.36 2.97 -1.51
C PHE A 68 -8.37 3.30 -0.40
N PRO A 69 -8.54 2.45 0.63
CA PRO A 69 -9.40 2.82 1.75
C PRO A 69 -8.96 4.10 2.45
N LEU A 70 -7.65 4.30 2.60
CA LEU A 70 -7.13 5.52 3.20
C LEU A 70 -7.45 6.74 2.36
N ALA A 71 -7.29 6.65 1.04
CA ALA A 71 -7.63 7.74 0.13
C ALA A 71 -9.11 8.10 0.25
N MET A 72 -9.98 7.10 0.32
CA MET A 72 -11.40 7.30 0.50
C MET A 72 -11.70 8.00 1.83
N ALA A 73 -11.05 7.57 2.91
CA ALA A 73 -11.26 8.16 4.23
C ALA A 73 -10.79 9.62 4.28
N LEU A 74 -9.75 9.95 3.52
CA LEU A 74 -9.23 11.31 3.46
C LEU A 74 -9.90 12.16 2.38
N GLY A 75 -10.72 11.56 1.52
CA GLY A 75 -11.39 12.29 0.44
C GLY A 75 -10.45 12.75 -0.66
N VAL A 76 -9.41 11.98 -0.95
CA VAL A 76 -8.41 12.32 -1.98
C VAL A 76 -8.32 11.19 -3.01
N PRO A 77 -7.77 11.48 -4.20
CA PRO A 77 -7.61 10.44 -5.23
C PRO A 77 -6.59 9.40 -4.81
N PHE A 78 -6.78 8.18 -5.33
CA PHE A 78 -5.82 7.11 -5.19
C PHE A 78 -5.12 6.89 -6.52
N ILE A 79 -3.79 6.84 -6.50
CA ILE A 79 -2.96 6.64 -7.67
C ILE A 79 -2.39 5.23 -7.62
N MET A 80 -2.72 4.42 -8.61
CA MET A 80 -2.21 3.05 -8.68
C MET A 80 -0.85 3.03 -9.33
N ILE A 81 0.11 2.42 -8.65
CA ILE A 81 1.41 2.12 -9.21
C ILE A 81 1.46 0.61 -9.36
N ARG A 82 1.67 0.13 -10.57
CA ARG A 82 1.58 -1.28 -10.88
C ARG A 82 2.84 -1.81 -11.53
N LYS A 83 3.00 -3.11 -11.51
CA LYS A 83 4.11 -3.77 -12.18
C LYS A 83 3.92 -3.68 -13.69
N LYS A 84 5.03 -3.72 -14.42
CA LYS A 84 5.03 -3.61 -15.87
C LYS A 84 3.97 -4.49 -16.53
N GLY A 85 3.24 -3.89 -17.47
CA GLY A 85 2.26 -4.62 -18.26
C GLY A 85 0.87 -4.73 -17.64
N LYS A 86 0.66 -4.18 -16.46
CA LYS A 86 -0.63 -4.27 -15.77
C LYS A 86 -1.55 -3.07 -16.01
N LEU A 87 -0.98 -1.92 -16.38
CA LEU A 87 -1.76 -0.71 -16.59
C LEU A 87 -2.08 -0.53 -18.08
N PRO A 88 -3.35 -0.35 -18.44
CA PRO A 88 -3.71 0.13 -19.77
C PRO A 88 -3.49 1.63 -19.85
N TYR A 89 -3.57 2.20 -21.05
CA TYR A 89 -3.50 3.62 -21.29
C TYR A 89 -2.09 4.18 -21.11
N GLU A 90 -1.91 5.45 -21.39
CA GLU A 90 -0.60 6.11 -21.34
C GLU A 90 -0.02 6.10 -19.93
N LYS A 91 1.26 5.78 -19.84
CA LYS A 91 1.91 5.58 -18.56
C LYS A 91 3.36 6.02 -18.60
N ILE A 92 3.88 6.32 -17.42
CA ILE A 92 5.31 6.51 -17.21
C ILE A 92 5.84 5.33 -16.44
N SER A 93 7.09 4.98 -16.67
CA SER A 93 7.71 3.79 -16.10
C SER A 93 8.97 4.16 -15.35
N TYR A 94 9.27 3.40 -14.32
CA TYR A 94 10.51 3.54 -13.56
C TYR A 94 11.08 2.17 -13.30
N ALA A 95 12.31 1.95 -13.71
CA ALA A 95 13.03 0.71 -13.47
C ALA A 95 13.85 0.84 -12.20
N TYR A 96 13.86 -0.21 -11.40
CA TYR A 96 14.66 -0.24 -10.18
C TYR A 96 15.29 -1.62 -10.02
N GLU A 97 16.40 -1.64 -9.31
CA GLU A 97 17.14 -2.87 -9.10
C GLU A 97 16.68 -3.57 -7.84
N LEU A 98 16.58 -4.88 -7.94
CA LEU A 98 16.35 -5.77 -6.81
C LEU A 98 17.64 -6.48 -6.48
N GLU A 99 17.67 -7.13 -5.33
CA GLU A 99 18.81 -7.94 -4.95
C GLU A 99 19.14 -9.00 -6.01
N TYR A 100 18.11 -9.54 -6.66
CA TYR A 100 18.25 -10.59 -7.67
C TYR A 100 17.59 -10.18 -8.99
N GLY A 101 18.03 -9.08 -9.58
CA GLY A 101 17.50 -8.66 -10.86
C GLY A 101 16.95 -7.24 -10.83
N SER A 102 16.02 -6.98 -11.72
CA SER A 102 15.39 -5.67 -11.81
C SER A 102 13.89 -5.79 -11.97
N ALA A 103 13.19 -4.71 -11.66
CA ALA A 103 11.76 -4.63 -11.83
C ALA A 103 11.38 -3.27 -12.37
N VAL A 104 10.22 -3.21 -13.02
CA VAL A 104 9.69 -1.96 -13.58
C VAL A 104 8.31 -1.74 -12.99
N ILE A 105 8.08 -0.54 -12.47
CA ILE A 105 6.77 -0.11 -12.03
C ILE A 105 6.26 0.98 -12.95
N GLU A 106 4.96 1.09 -13.04
CA GLU A 106 4.30 2.01 -13.96
C GLU A 106 3.18 2.75 -13.28
N MET A 107 2.96 3.99 -13.71
CA MET A 107 1.89 4.84 -13.23
C MET A 107 1.30 5.55 -14.44
N HIS A 108 -0.01 5.81 -14.44
CA HIS A 108 -0.60 6.58 -15.52
C HIS A 108 0.04 7.96 -15.61
N SER A 109 0.30 8.41 -16.83
CA SER A 109 0.96 9.71 -17.05
C SER A 109 0.08 10.89 -16.62
N ASP A 110 -1.24 10.69 -16.54
CA ASP A 110 -2.17 11.71 -16.08
C ASP A 110 -2.59 11.56 -14.63
N ALA A 111 -1.92 10.67 -13.87
CA ALA A 111 -2.31 10.40 -12.49
C ALA A 111 -2.09 11.59 -11.58
N LEU A 112 -1.05 12.36 -11.82
CA LEU A 112 -0.75 13.55 -11.03
C LEU A 112 -1.00 14.79 -11.88
N LYS A 113 -1.79 15.70 -11.35
CA LYS A 113 -2.08 16.97 -12.03
C LYS A 113 -1.15 18.06 -11.52
N PRO A 114 -0.90 19.10 -12.31
CA PRO A 114 0.04 20.17 -11.90
C PRO A 114 -0.29 20.80 -10.54
N GLU A 115 -1.57 20.84 -10.16
CA GLU A 115 -2.00 21.41 -8.89
C GLU A 115 -1.76 20.49 -7.70
N ILE A 116 -1.39 19.23 -7.91
CA ILE A 116 -1.07 18.33 -6.81
C ILE A 116 0.36 18.58 -6.37
N GLY A 117 0.50 19.11 -5.16
CA GLY A 117 1.81 19.45 -4.62
C GLY A 117 2.43 18.39 -3.73
N ARG A 118 1.64 17.39 -3.30
CA ARG A 118 2.13 16.40 -2.35
C ARG A 118 1.39 15.09 -2.47
N ALA A 119 2.11 14.00 -2.40
CA ALA A 119 1.55 12.64 -2.41
C ALA A 119 2.22 11.81 -1.33
N SER A 120 1.49 10.82 -0.82
CA SER A 120 2.05 9.83 0.09
C SER A 120 2.03 8.48 -0.59
N CYS A 121 3.15 7.79 -0.54
CA CYS A 121 3.27 6.46 -1.11
C CYS A 121 3.53 5.46 0.02
N ARG A 122 2.79 4.37 0.01
CA ARG A 122 2.89 3.32 1.02
C ARG A 122 3.06 1.97 0.36
N GLU A 123 4.26 1.51 0.29
CA GLU A 123 4.61 0.14 -0.07
C GLU A 123 5.91 -0.20 0.62
N ARG A 124 5.92 -1.34 1.23
CA ARG A 124 7.14 -1.90 1.81
C ARG A 124 7.28 -3.34 1.39
N VAL A 125 8.37 -3.62 0.82
CA VAL A 125 8.70 -4.98 0.40
C VAL A 125 9.55 -5.66 1.44
#